data_26ecf5b6a80766f4548d198bb8c92dbf
#
_entry.id   26ecf5b6a80766f4548d198bb8c92dbf
#
_cell.length_a   1.000
_cell.length_b   1.000
_cell.length_c   1.000
_cell.angle_alpha   90.00
_cell.angle_beta   90.00
_cell.angle_gamma   90.00
#
_symmetry.space_group_name_H-M   'P 1'
#
loop_
_entity.id
_entity.type
_entity.pdbx_description
1 polymer ?
#
loop_
_entity_poly.entity_id
_entity_poly.type
_entity_poly.pdbx_seq_one_letter_code
_entity_poly.pdbx_strand_id
1 'polypeptide(L)'
;MTVRQALAVSGGFSLLRSRAGQAGPDPVDLKRDYEMLWGDYTKEYLHAARIRAELQGQADFDKKTPQGSPLSPSVVAAMAQAEAEALKVALSDFRQEQDFLEKGRTDAAEQIGVLQKRERVEGESVKADEQDLARVTKAFDAGNLTNTRLADVRRALLLSSSGALQTSVELMRARRQQEDFVRQHERNDNQRRIGLLTDLKDTNARLADVTARLHAASEKLQPTGASTQPLPIAGETVRAQVTIVRKIGNEWRKLLVDEDAIVLPGDTVEARFSSELQSVAVQ
;
A
#
# COMPACT_ATOMS: atom_id res chain seq x y z
N MET A 1 -61.69 -3.91 -2.62
CA MET A 1 -60.52 -3.73 -1.76
C MET A 1 -59.39 -3.25 -2.66
N THR A 2 -58.64 -2.19 -2.29
CA THR A 2 -57.52 -1.76 -3.11
C THR A 2 -56.28 -2.58 -2.82
N VAL A 3 -55.30 -2.56 -3.73
CA VAL A 3 -53.96 -3.20 -3.51
C VAL A 3 -53.34 -2.72 -2.21
N ARG A 4 -53.38 -1.42 -1.91
CA ARG A 4 -52.87 -0.84 -0.66
C ARG A 4 -53.59 -1.45 0.58
N GLN A 5 -54.92 -1.62 0.52
CA GLN A 5 -55.70 -2.27 1.58
C GLN A 5 -55.37 -3.77 1.69
N ALA A 6 -55.20 -4.46 0.55
CA ALA A 6 -54.81 -5.88 0.54
C ALA A 6 -53.42 -6.10 1.16
N LEU A 7 -52.46 -5.24 0.81
CA LEU A 7 -51.14 -5.26 1.40
C LEU A 7 -51.16 -4.92 2.90
N ALA A 8 -51.99 -3.96 3.32
CA ALA A 8 -52.14 -3.60 4.73
C ALA A 8 -52.81 -4.73 5.55
N VAL A 9 -53.83 -5.40 5.03
CA VAL A 9 -54.55 -6.52 5.69
C VAL A 9 -53.67 -7.79 5.72
N SER A 10 -52.86 -8.05 4.68
CA SER A 10 -51.87 -9.15 4.68
C SER A 10 -50.69 -8.90 5.57
N GLY A 11 -50.66 -7.74 6.28
CA GLY A 11 -49.60 -7.33 7.20
C GLY A 11 -48.54 -6.43 6.58
N GLY A 12 -48.74 -5.99 5.34
CA GLY A 12 -47.83 -5.10 4.65
C GLY A 12 -46.40 -5.64 4.58
N PHE A 13 -45.47 -4.75 4.29
CA PHE A 13 -44.06 -5.02 4.37
C PHE A 13 -43.54 -5.22 5.82
N SER A 14 -44.38 -4.99 6.82
CA SER A 14 -44.08 -5.16 8.25
C SER A 14 -44.25 -6.58 8.76
N LEU A 15 -45.05 -7.46 8.08
CA LEU A 15 -45.19 -8.87 8.51
C LEU A 15 -43.96 -9.72 8.23
N LEU A 16 -43.10 -9.34 7.34
CA LEU A 16 -41.74 -9.92 7.27
C LEU A 16 -40.90 -9.60 8.52
N ARG A 17 -41.20 -8.45 9.17
CA ARG A 17 -40.64 -8.10 10.50
C ARG A 17 -41.29 -8.84 11.65
N SER A 18 -42.58 -9.14 11.61
CA SER A 18 -43.34 -9.66 12.78
C SER A 18 -43.36 -11.19 12.89
N ARG A 19 -43.08 -11.93 11.83
CA ARG A 19 -42.78 -13.38 11.92
C ARG A 19 -41.44 -13.70 12.59
N ALA A 20 -40.63 -12.67 12.80
CA ALA A 20 -39.43 -12.68 13.62
C ALA A 20 -39.69 -12.50 15.12
N GLY A 21 -40.85 -12.86 15.62
CA GLY A 21 -41.13 -13.06 17.07
C GLY A 21 -40.30 -14.23 17.67
N GLN A 22 -39.44 -14.86 16.89
CA GLN A 22 -38.32 -15.67 17.30
C GLN A 22 -37.03 -14.88 17.04
N ALA A 23 -36.35 -14.57 18.10
CA ALA A 23 -35.11 -13.85 18.29
C ALA A 23 -33.98 -14.11 17.23
N GLY A 24 -34.18 -13.67 16.01
CA GLY A 24 -33.13 -13.62 14.99
C GLY A 24 -32.73 -12.17 14.70
N PRO A 25 -31.50 -11.91 14.28
CA PRO A 25 -31.04 -10.56 13.90
C PRO A 25 -31.88 -10.02 12.73
N ASP A 26 -32.16 -8.70 12.76
CA ASP A 26 -32.95 -8.01 11.71
C ASP A 26 -32.22 -8.22 10.34
N PRO A 27 -32.94 -8.63 9.28
CA PRO A 27 -32.38 -8.76 7.93
C PRO A 27 -31.67 -7.50 7.43
N VAL A 28 -32.11 -6.31 7.86
CA VAL A 28 -31.46 -5.02 7.52
C VAL A 28 -30.10 -4.92 8.20
N ASP A 29 -30.01 -5.32 9.47
CA ASP A 29 -28.71 -5.33 10.18
C ASP A 29 -27.75 -6.34 9.59
N LEU A 30 -28.23 -7.56 9.26
CA LEU A 30 -27.40 -8.57 8.59
C LEU A 30 -26.87 -8.08 7.24
N LYS A 31 -27.68 -7.36 6.48
CA LYS A 31 -27.27 -6.80 5.20
C LYS A 31 -26.23 -5.70 5.38
N ARG A 32 -26.43 -4.80 6.32
CA ARG A 32 -25.44 -3.76 6.68
C ARG A 32 -24.10 -4.39 7.09
N ASP A 33 -24.14 -5.42 7.95
CA ASP A 33 -22.92 -6.12 8.39
C ASP A 33 -22.19 -6.79 7.22
N TYR A 34 -22.95 -7.38 6.28
CA TYR A 34 -22.41 -7.96 5.06
C TYR A 34 -21.72 -6.91 4.15
N GLU A 35 -22.35 -5.74 3.97
CA GLU A 35 -21.74 -4.65 3.20
C GLU A 35 -20.50 -4.04 3.88
N MET A 36 -20.50 -3.94 5.21
CA MET A 36 -19.31 -3.54 5.97
C MET A 36 -18.14 -4.53 5.79
N LEU A 37 -18.40 -5.84 5.85
CA LEU A 37 -17.41 -6.88 5.60
C LEU A 37 -16.85 -6.81 4.17
N TRP A 38 -17.68 -6.46 3.18
CA TRP A 38 -17.20 -6.21 1.82
C TRP A 38 -16.30 -4.98 1.74
N GLY A 39 -16.57 -3.95 2.54
CA GLY A 39 -15.69 -2.79 2.70
C GLY A 39 -14.32 -3.20 3.22
N ASP A 40 -14.29 -3.97 4.30
CA ASP A 40 -13.06 -4.49 4.89
C ASP A 40 -12.28 -5.40 3.91
N TYR A 41 -13.00 -6.32 3.24
CA TYR A 41 -12.40 -7.18 2.22
C TYR A 41 -11.75 -6.38 1.09
N THR A 42 -12.47 -5.40 0.55
CA THR A 42 -11.99 -4.57 -0.57
C THR A 42 -10.76 -3.76 -0.16
N LYS A 43 -10.76 -3.21 1.05
CA LYS A 43 -9.62 -2.50 1.63
C LYS A 43 -8.38 -3.40 1.70
N GLU A 44 -8.49 -4.57 2.33
CA GLU A 44 -7.36 -5.50 2.48
C GLU A 44 -6.93 -6.07 1.11
N TYR A 45 -7.86 -6.28 0.18
CA TYR A 45 -7.56 -6.74 -1.19
C TYR A 45 -6.71 -5.72 -1.95
N LEU A 46 -7.10 -4.43 -1.95
CA LEU A 46 -6.37 -3.36 -2.60
C LEU A 46 -5.01 -3.12 -1.92
N HIS A 47 -4.97 -3.20 -0.60
CA HIS A 47 -3.74 -3.11 0.18
C HIS A 47 -2.74 -4.22 -0.19
N ALA A 48 -3.20 -5.48 -0.29
CA ALA A 48 -2.36 -6.59 -0.75
C ALA A 48 -1.86 -6.40 -2.20
N ALA A 49 -2.71 -5.85 -3.08
CA ALA A 49 -2.33 -5.56 -4.46
C ALA A 49 -1.24 -4.47 -4.51
N ARG A 50 -1.36 -3.40 -3.71
CA ARG A 50 -0.34 -2.37 -3.57
C ARG A 50 1.00 -2.93 -3.08
N ILE A 51 0.99 -3.73 -2.00
CA ILE A 51 2.22 -4.30 -1.44
C ILE A 51 2.93 -5.19 -2.48
N ARG A 52 2.18 -5.98 -3.25
CA ARG A 52 2.75 -6.80 -4.33
C ARG A 52 3.39 -5.95 -5.42
N ALA A 53 2.73 -4.86 -5.84
CA ALA A 53 3.28 -3.92 -6.80
C ALA A 53 4.56 -3.26 -6.26
N GLU A 54 4.57 -2.86 -4.99
CA GLU A 54 5.71 -2.27 -4.32
C GLU A 54 6.91 -3.23 -4.23
N LEU A 55 6.67 -4.51 -3.91
CA LEU A 55 7.68 -5.58 -3.91
C LEU A 55 8.28 -5.82 -5.31
N GLN A 56 7.50 -5.61 -6.36
CA GLN A 56 7.92 -5.76 -7.76
C GLN A 56 8.48 -4.46 -8.35
N GLY A 57 8.52 -3.36 -7.59
CA GLY A 57 8.95 -2.05 -8.06
C GLY A 57 8.03 -1.44 -9.13
N GLN A 58 6.78 -1.89 -9.23
CA GLN A 58 5.80 -1.38 -10.18
C GLN A 58 5.24 -0.04 -9.70
N ALA A 59 5.03 0.88 -10.63
CA ALA A 59 4.49 2.21 -10.34
C ALA A 59 2.97 2.22 -10.17
N ASP A 60 2.29 1.13 -10.53
CA ASP A 60 0.84 0.97 -10.44
C ASP A 60 0.46 -0.48 -10.13
N PHE A 61 -0.77 -0.70 -9.65
CA PHE A 61 -1.31 -2.02 -9.31
C PHE A 61 -2.71 -2.20 -9.89
N ASP A 62 -3.23 -3.44 -9.87
CA ASP A 62 -4.58 -3.74 -10.36
C ASP A 62 -5.64 -3.15 -9.40
N LYS A 63 -6.36 -2.13 -9.88
CA LYS A 63 -7.41 -1.39 -9.16
C LYS A 63 -8.81 -1.96 -9.37
N LYS A 64 -8.91 -3.19 -9.91
CA LYS A 64 -10.22 -3.79 -10.19
C LYS A 64 -11.02 -4.03 -8.93
N THR A 65 -12.32 -3.80 -9.07
CA THR A 65 -13.29 -4.17 -8.04
C THR A 65 -13.29 -5.69 -7.85
N PRO A 66 -13.23 -6.20 -6.62
CA PRO A 66 -13.35 -7.63 -6.36
C PRO A 66 -14.68 -8.17 -6.93
N GLN A 67 -14.64 -9.36 -7.52
CA GLN A 67 -15.84 -9.97 -8.10
C GLN A 67 -16.89 -10.23 -7.03
N GLY A 68 -18.15 -9.88 -7.33
CA GLY A 68 -19.27 -10.05 -6.41
C GLY A 68 -19.40 -8.97 -5.33
N SER A 69 -18.59 -7.93 -5.36
CA SER A 69 -18.69 -6.82 -4.41
C SER A 69 -19.97 -6.02 -4.63
N PRO A 70 -20.79 -5.80 -3.57
CA PRO A 70 -21.97 -4.94 -3.62
C PRO A 70 -21.64 -3.45 -3.48
N LEU A 71 -20.38 -3.10 -3.27
CA LEU A 71 -19.97 -1.71 -3.06
C LEU A 71 -20.10 -0.88 -4.33
N SER A 72 -20.44 0.39 -4.17
CA SER A 72 -20.52 1.30 -5.30
C SER A 72 -19.13 1.49 -5.94
N PRO A 73 -19.04 1.59 -7.28
CA PRO A 73 -17.78 1.81 -7.96
C PRO A 73 -17.01 3.05 -7.48
N SER A 74 -17.72 4.10 -7.05
CA SER A 74 -17.10 5.33 -6.51
C SER A 74 -16.36 5.10 -5.20
N VAL A 75 -16.90 4.26 -4.30
CA VAL A 75 -16.23 3.90 -3.03
C VAL A 75 -14.97 3.08 -3.30
N VAL A 76 -15.07 2.08 -4.17
CA VAL A 76 -13.90 1.26 -4.55
C VAL A 76 -12.83 2.12 -5.23
N ALA A 77 -13.23 3.03 -6.12
CA ALA A 77 -12.29 3.95 -6.79
C ALA A 77 -11.58 4.86 -5.78
N ALA A 78 -12.29 5.39 -4.78
CA ALA A 78 -11.69 6.22 -3.74
C ALA A 78 -10.66 5.43 -2.90
N MET A 79 -10.99 4.18 -2.51
CA MET A 79 -10.05 3.30 -1.81
C MET A 79 -8.81 2.99 -2.67
N ALA A 80 -9.01 2.66 -3.94
CA ALA A 80 -7.93 2.37 -4.88
C ALA A 80 -7.03 3.58 -5.13
N GLN A 81 -7.61 4.79 -5.17
CA GLN A 81 -6.84 6.02 -5.32
C GLN A 81 -5.97 6.28 -4.08
N ALA A 82 -6.50 6.10 -2.88
CA ALA A 82 -5.73 6.26 -1.65
C ALA A 82 -4.52 5.31 -1.61
N GLU A 83 -4.71 4.03 -1.98
CA GLU A 83 -3.62 3.06 -2.06
C GLU A 83 -2.62 3.39 -3.19
N ALA A 84 -3.08 3.96 -4.31
CA ALA A 84 -2.20 4.39 -5.40
C ALA A 84 -1.32 5.59 -4.99
N GLU A 85 -1.86 6.53 -4.24
CA GLU A 85 -1.09 7.64 -3.68
C GLU A 85 -0.08 7.16 -2.64
N ALA A 86 -0.48 6.23 -1.77
CA ALA A 86 0.43 5.59 -0.82
C ALA A 86 1.59 4.88 -1.51
N LEU A 87 1.33 4.13 -2.60
CA LEU A 87 2.37 3.50 -3.43
C LEU A 87 3.33 4.53 -4.01
N LYS A 88 2.79 5.60 -4.59
CA LYS A 88 3.59 6.67 -5.19
C LYS A 88 4.54 7.32 -4.17
N VAL A 89 4.02 7.64 -2.98
CA VAL A 89 4.81 8.22 -1.89
C VAL A 89 5.90 7.25 -1.44
N ALA A 90 5.55 5.97 -1.18
CA ALA A 90 6.50 4.95 -0.74
C ALA A 90 7.62 4.70 -1.76
N LEU A 91 7.30 4.67 -3.06
CA LEU A 91 8.30 4.53 -4.12
C LEU A 91 9.17 5.78 -4.27
N SER A 92 8.60 6.98 -4.09
CA SER A 92 9.35 8.24 -4.15
C SER A 92 10.35 8.34 -3.01
N ASP A 93 9.89 8.07 -1.78
CA ASP A 93 10.72 8.08 -0.57
C ASP A 93 11.88 7.09 -0.68
N PHE A 94 11.57 5.86 -1.10
CA PHE A 94 12.59 4.85 -1.32
C PHE A 94 13.64 5.26 -2.36
N ARG A 95 13.24 5.85 -3.49
CA ARG A 95 14.17 6.33 -4.51
C ARG A 95 15.05 7.45 -3.99
N GLN A 96 14.49 8.40 -3.25
CA GLN A 96 15.26 9.48 -2.64
C GLN A 96 16.34 8.97 -1.69
N GLU A 97 16.00 7.98 -0.86
CA GLU A 97 16.97 7.36 0.04
C GLU A 97 18.06 6.60 -0.72
N GLN A 98 17.70 5.86 -1.77
CA GLN A 98 18.66 5.17 -2.66
C GLN A 98 19.61 6.16 -3.33
N ASP A 99 19.07 7.24 -3.90
CA ASP A 99 19.85 8.28 -4.56
C ASP A 99 20.81 8.98 -3.58
N PHE A 100 20.35 9.21 -2.33
CA PHE A 100 21.19 9.78 -1.28
C PHE A 100 22.37 8.87 -0.93
N LEU A 101 22.12 7.59 -0.71
CA LEU A 101 23.16 6.61 -0.37
C LEU A 101 24.15 6.40 -1.52
N GLU A 102 23.65 6.33 -2.76
CA GLU A 102 24.51 6.20 -3.96
C GLU A 102 25.36 7.43 -4.17
N LYS A 103 24.80 8.63 -3.96
CA LYS A 103 25.58 9.87 -3.99
C LYS A 103 26.68 9.87 -2.92
N GLY A 104 26.34 9.51 -1.69
CA GLY A 104 27.31 9.41 -0.60
C GLY A 104 28.45 8.43 -0.91
N ARG A 105 28.12 7.27 -1.55
CA ARG A 105 29.12 6.30 -2.03
C ARG A 105 30.05 6.88 -3.10
N THR A 106 29.48 7.64 -4.04
CA THR A 106 30.23 8.28 -5.13
C THR A 106 31.15 9.38 -4.59
N ASP A 107 30.66 10.24 -3.72
CA ASP A 107 31.44 11.30 -3.08
C ASP A 107 32.62 10.72 -2.27
N ALA A 108 32.38 9.63 -1.53
CA ALA A 108 33.44 8.92 -0.82
C ALA A 108 34.49 8.29 -1.78
N ALA A 109 34.06 7.76 -2.93
CA ALA A 109 34.96 7.22 -3.94
C ALA A 109 35.85 8.31 -4.56
N GLU A 110 35.29 9.50 -4.84
CA GLU A 110 36.06 10.64 -5.32
C GLU A 110 37.09 11.10 -4.28
N GLN A 111 36.70 11.18 -3.01
CA GLN A 111 37.60 11.52 -1.90
C GLN A 111 38.75 10.51 -1.79
N ILE A 112 38.46 9.20 -1.91
CA ILE A 112 39.48 8.14 -1.95
C ILE A 112 40.45 8.40 -3.11
N GLY A 113 39.98 8.75 -4.29
CA GLY A 113 40.80 9.05 -5.45
C GLY A 113 41.77 10.23 -5.24
N VAL A 114 41.29 11.27 -4.57
CA VAL A 114 42.12 12.44 -4.19
C VAL A 114 43.19 12.05 -3.17
N LEU A 115 42.78 11.33 -2.10
CA LEU A 115 43.69 10.89 -1.04
C LEU A 115 44.76 9.91 -1.55
N GLN A 116 44.42 9.03 -2.47
CA GLN A 116 45.39 8.13 -3.12
C GLN A 116 46.48 8.89 -3.91
N LYS A 117 46.08 9.96 -4.64
CA LYS A 117 47.05 10.82 -5.34
C LYS A 117 47.93 11.54 -4.34
N ARG A 118 47.39 12.05 -3.24
CA ARG A 118 48.17 12.70 -2.17
C ARG A 118 49.11 11.73 -1.49
N GLU A 119 48.66 10.52 -1.12
CA GLU A 119 49.47 9.45 -0.53
C GLU A 119 50.68 9.12 -1.40
N ARG A 120 50.49 9.06 -2.74
CA ARG A 120 51.60 8.81 -3.67
C ARG A 120 52.62 9.95 -3.66
N VAL A 121 52.17 11.22 -3.72
CA VAL A 121 53.11 12.38 -3.71
C VAL A 121 53.84 12.47 -2.39
N GLU A 122 53.17 12.27 -1.28
CA GLU A 122 53.83 12.27 0.06
C GLU A 122 54.79 11.10 0.22
N GLY A 123 54.44 9.91 -0.30
CA GLY A 123 55.35 8.76 -0.33
C GLY A 123 56.62 8.99 -1.18
N GLU A 124 56.50 9.71 -2.30
CA GLU A 124 57.68 10.14 -3.09
C GLU A 124 58.53 11.15 -2.31
N SER A 125 57.91 12.09 -1.57
CA SER A 125 58.62 13.03 -0.70
C SER A 125 59.38 12.33 0.41
N VAL A 126 58.75 11.37 1.11
CA VAL A 126 59.42 10.56 2.16
C VAL A 126 60.65 9.83 1.60
N LYS A 127 60.54 9.21 0.43
CA LYS A 127 61.65 8.53 -0.23
C LYS A 127 62.82 9.47 -0.59
N ALA A 128 62.48 10.70 -1.03
CA ALA A 128 63.49 11.72 -1.33
C ALA A 128 64.23 12.15 -0.05
N ASP A 129 63.47 12.40 1.05
CA ASP A 129 64.06 12.76 2.34
C ASP A 129 64.89 11.61 2.97
N GLU A 130 64.48 10.36 2.81
CA GLU A 130 65.27 9.18 3.20
C GLU A 130 66.62 9.10 2.45
N GLN A 131 66.58 9.35 1.13
CA GLN A 131 67.79 9.39 0.32
C GLN A 131 68.68 10.57 0.72
N ASP A 132 68.15 11.73 1.03
CA ASP A 132 68.88 12.89 1.48
C ASP A 132 69.51 12.63 2.85
N LEU A 133 68.75 12.06 3.78
CA LEU A 133 69.26 11.64 5.09
C LEU A 133 70.43 10.66 4.94
N ALA A 134 70.35 9.66 4.05
CA ALA A 134 71.40 8.71 3.79
C ALA A 134 72.67 9.38 3.24
N ARG A 135 72.50 10.36 2.31
CA ARG A 135 73.61 11.15 1.77
C ARG A 135 74.30 12.02 2.83
N VAL A 136 73.51 12.74 3.61
CA VAL A 136 73.96 13.66 4.66
C VAL A 136 74.67 12.88 5.79
N THR A 137 74.14 11.72 6.18
CA THR A 137 74.71 10.86 7.19
C THR A 137 76.10 10.41 6.76
N LYS A 138 76.32 9.93 5.50
CA LYS A 138 77.60 9.55 4.97
C LYS A 138 78.63 10.71 4.97
N ALA A 139 78.15 11.92 4.60
CA ALA A 139 79.00 13.10 4.57
C ALA A 139 79.36 13.61 6.00
N PHE A 140 78.48 13.45 6.96
CA PHE A 140 78.74 13.73 8.37
C PHE A 140 79.75 12.75 8.96
N ASP A 141 79.60 11.46 8.71
CA ASP A 141 80.54 10.42 9.16
C ASP A 141 81.93 10.63 8.57
N ALA A 142 82.07 11.21 7.39
CA ALA A 142 83.30 11.60 6.77
C ALA A 142 83.90 12.92 7.30
N GLY A 143 83.21 13.57 8.27
CA GLY A 143 83.68 14.83 8.87
C GLY A 143 83.42 16.10 8.04
N ASN A 144 82.61 16.01 6.95
CA ASN A 144 82.38 17.09 5.98
C ASN A 144 81.19 17.93 6.27
N LEU A 145 80.33 17.57 7.28
CA LEU A 145 79.06 18.29 7.61
C LEU A 145 78.92 18.53 9.10
N THR A 146 78.13 19.53 9.44
CA THR A 146 77.83 19.87 10.83
C THR A 146 76.65 19.04 11.39
N ASN A 147 76.64 18.84 12.72
CA ASN A 147 75.48 18.16 13.40
C ASN A 147 74.21 18.84 13.18
N THR A 148 74.13 20.19 13.05
CA THR A 148 72.95 20.95 12.72
C THR A 148 72.28 20.53 11.41
N ARG A 149 73.10 20.33 10.36
CA ARG A 149 72.62 19.89 9.06
C ARG A 149 72.05 18.48 9.13
N LEU A 150 72.63 17.54 9.84
CA LEU A 150 72.07 16.21 10.07
C LEU A 150 70.78 16.26 10.85
N ALA A 151 70.71 17.12 11.89
CA ALA A 151 69.44 17.31 12.66
C ALA A 151 68.30 17.88 11.80
N ASP A 152 68.63 18.84 10.90
CA ASP A 152 67.62 19.43 10.01
C ASP A 152 66.99 18.41 9.03
N VAL A 153 67.85 17.56 8.39
CA VAL A 153 67.35 16.53 7.48
C VAL A 153 66.57 15.43 8.21
N ARG A 154 67.00 15.05 9.45
CA ARG A 154 66.14 14.16 10.28
C ARG A 154 64.77 14.76 10.62
N ARG A 155 64.74 16.05 10.91
CA ARG A 155 63.46 16.75 11.17
C ARG A 155 62.59 16.80 9.93
N ALA A 156 63.17 17.03 8.74
CA ALA A 156 62.45 17.01 7.46
C ALA A 156 61.81 15.63 7.21
N LEU A 157 62.59 14.53 7.36
CA LEU A 157 62.07 13.18 7.22
C LEU A 157 60.93 12.86 8.22
N LEU A 158 61.07 13.29 9.47
CA LEU A 158 60.02 13.10 10.46
C LEU A 158 58.70 13.83 10.07
N LEU A 159 58.84 15.06 9.54
CA LEU A 159 57.65 15.84 9.08
C LEU A 159 57.01 15.18 7.86
N SER A 160 57.76 14.80 6.84
CA SER A 160 57.21 14.14 5.65
C SER A 160 56.58 12.77 6.00
N SER A 161 57.23 11.97 6.85
CA SER A 161 56.71 10.68 7.32
C SER A 161 55.38 10.85 8.12
N SER A 162 55.31 11.90 8.99
CA SER A 162 54.10 12.21 9.74
C SER A 162 52.93 12.59 8.80
N GLY A 163 53.20 13.41 7.78
CA GLY A 163 52.22 13.76 6.74
C GLY A 163 51.68 12.53 5.99
N ALA A 164 52.59 11.66 5.52
CA ALA A 164 52.23 10.42 4.83
C ALA A 164 51.38 9.49 5.71
N LEU A 165 51.69 9.35 7.00
CA LEU A 165 50.89 8.56 7.94
C LEU A 165 49.50 9.18 8.15
N GLN A 166 49.41 10.51 8.26
CA GLN A 166 48.13 11.19 8.39
C GLN A 166 47.23 10.94 7.18
N THR A 167 47.77 11.10 5.97
CA THR A 167 47.05 10.84 4.71
C THR A 167 46.60 9.37 4.61
N SER A 168 47.43 8.42 5.04
CA SER A 168 47.05 7.02 5.08
C SER A 168 45.90 6.75 6.04
N VAL A 169 45.85 7.41 7.21
CA VAL A 169 44.72 7.32 8.14
C VAL A 169 43.46 7.94 7.54
N GLU A 170 43.58 9.09 6.87
CA GLU A 170 42.45 9.73 6.17
C GLU A 170 41.89 8.83 5.06
N LEU A 171 42.78 8.19 4.27
CA LEU A 171 42.40 7.22 3.24
C LEU A 171 41.66 6.02 3.81
N MET A 172 42.12 5.46 4.92
CA MET A 172 41.43 4.36 5.59
C MET A 172 40.03 4.79 6.08
N ARG A 173 39.88 6.00 6.59
CA ARG A 173 38.60 6.54 7.02
C ARG A 173 37.64 6.69 5.83
N ALA A 174 38.07 7.26 4.73
CA ALA A 174 37.27 7.43 3.52
C ALA A 174 36.83 6.07 2.94
N ARG A 175 37.69 5.05 2.94
CA ARG A 175 37.34 3.68 2.52
C ARG A 175 36.25 3.07 3.42
N ARG A 176 36.37 3.21 4.75
CA ARG A 176 35.33 2.74 5.68
C ARG A 176 34.00 3.45 5.45
N GLN A 177 34.05 4.74 5.22
CA GLN A 177 32.83 5.52 4.91
C GLN A 177 32.15 5.02 3.63
N GLN A 178 32.93 4.73 2.58
CA GLN A 178 32.39 4.14 1.35
C GLN A 178 31.72 2.78 1.61
N GLU A 179 32.38 1.90 2.37
CA GLU A 179 31.83 0.61 2.76
C GLU A 179 30.58 0.73 3.63
N ASP A 180 30.50 1.76 4.48
CA ASP A 180 29.32 2.01 5.30
C ASP A 180 28.12 2.43 4.44
N PHE A 181 28.30 3.26 3.40
CA PHE A 181 27.25 3.58 2.45
C PHE A 181 26.75 2.33 1.70
N VAL A 182 27.65 1.46 1.23
CA VAL A 182 27.27 0.19 0.58
C VAL A 182 26.43 -0.67 1.53
N ARG A 183 26.91 -0.84 2.77
CA ARG A 183 26.16 -1.63 3.78
C ARG A 183 24.81 -1.02 4.16
N GLN A 184 24.73 0.32 4.22
CA GLN A 184 23.46 1.00 4.48
C GLN A 184 22.48 0.79 3.33
N HIS A 185 22.93 0.88 2.09
CA HIS A 185 22.13 0.60 0.90
C HIS A 185 21.54 -0.82 0.95
N GLU A 186 22.37 -1.84 1.15
CA GLU A 186 21.93 -3.23 1.25
C GLU A 186 20.96 -3.47 2.43
N ARG A 187 21.23 -2.83 3.57
CA ARG A 187 20.33 -2.93 4.74
C ARG A 187 18.98 -2.30 4.48
N ASN A 188 18.95 -1.14 3.85
CA ASN A 188 17.71 -0.45 3.51
C ASN A 188 16.85 -1.31 2.58
N ASP A 189 17.43 -1.89 1.52
CA ASP A 189 16.74 -2.81 0.62
C ASP A 189 16.18 -4.03 1.34
N ASN A 190 17.00 -4.67 2.17
CA ASN A 190 16.60 -5.86 2.90
C ASN A 190 15.51 -5.55 3.94
N GLN A 191 15.64 -4.47 4.71
CA GLN A 191 14.65 -4.07 5.72
C GLN A 191 13.31 -3.74 5.08
N ARG A 192 13.32 -2.98 3.97
CA ARG A 192 12.11 -2.70 3.20
C ARG A 192 11.45 -3.98 2.72
N ARG A 193 12.21 -4.88 2.09
CA ARG A 193 11.68 -6.15 1.58
C ARG A 193 11.10 -7.02 2.70
N ILE A 194 11.76 -7.11 3.84
CA ILE A 194 11.27 -7.86 5.01
C ILE A 194 9.99 -7.22 5.54
N GLY A 195 9.96 -5.89 5.66
CA GLY A 195 8.76 -5.16 6.10
C GLY A 195 7.57 -5.43 5.19
N LEU A 196 7.74 -5.28 3.87
CA LEU A 196 6.69 -5.53 2.89
C LEU A 196 6.20 -6.99 2.88
N LEU A 197 7.11 -7.96 3.03
CA LEU A 197 6.72 -9.39 3.12
C LEU A 197 5.95 -9.69 4.39
N THR A 198 6.31 -9.07 5.51
CA THR A 198 5.59 -9.22 6.79
C THR A 198 4.19 -8.61 6.67
N ASP A 199 4.09 -7.38 6.14
CA ASP A 199 2.81 -6.72 5.93
C ASP A 199 1.91 -7.49 4.95
N LEU A 200 2.46 -8.04 3.87
CA LEU A 200 1.72 -8.90 2.94
C LEU A 200 1.19 -10.18 3.62
N LYS A 201 2.00 -10.81 4.47
CA LYS A 201 1.59 -11.99 5.24
C LYS A 201 0.43 -11.64 6.17
N ASP A 202 0.54 -10.54 6.91
CA ASP A 202 -0.50 -10.11 7.85
C ASP A 202 -1.78 -9.68 7.13
N THR A 203 -1.65 -9.00 5.99
CA THR A 203 -2.78 -8.63 5.13
C THR A 203 -3.49 -9.87 4.56
N ASN A 204 -2.74 -10.89 4.11
CA ASN A 204 -3.32 -12.14 3.63
C ASN A 204 -4.05 -12.90 4.76
N ALA A 205 -3.55 -12.85 6.00
CA ALA A 205 -4.25 -13.44 7.15
C ALA A 205 -5.56 -12.68 7.45
N ARG A 206 -5.55 -11.34 7.41
CA ARG A 206 -6.79 -10.53 7.52
C ARG A 206 -7.77 -10.80 6.39
N LEU A 207 -7.30 -10.93 5.15
CA LEU A 207 -8.14 -11.32 4.02
C LEU A 207 -8.82 -12.67 4.24
N ALA A 208 -8.10 -13.66 4.73
CA ALA A 208 -8.68 -14.97 5.04
C ALA A 208 -9.76 -14.90 6.13
N ASP A 209 -9.52 -14.13 7.21
CA ASP A 209 -10.51 -13.91 8.27
C ASP A 209 -11.77 -13.20 7.77
N VAL A 210 -11.60 -12.10 7.03
CA VAL A 210 -12.74 -11.37 6.47
C VAL A 210 -13.50 -12.22 5.45
N THR A 211 -12.81 -13.03 4.64
CA THR A 211 -13.45 -13.96 3.70
C THR A 211 -14.31 -14.98 4.44
N ALA A 212 -13.81 -15.57 5.53
CA ALA A 212 -14.57 -16.51 6.35
C ALA A 212 -15.82 -15.84 6.97
N ARG A 213 -15.69 -14.61 7.46
CA ARG A 213 -16.82 -13.82 7.99
C ARG A 213 -17.85 -13.48 6.90
N LEU A 214 -17.41 -13.14 5.68
CA LEU A 214 -18.27 -12.89 4.53
C LEU A 214 -19.09 -14.15 4.17
N HIS A 215 -18.45 -15.32 4.15
CA HIS A 215 -19.16 -16.59 3.95
C HIS A 215 -20.23 -16.79 5.00
N ALA A 216 -19.89 -16.68 6.28
CA ALA A 216 -20.83 -16.83 7.37
C ALA A 216 -21.99 -15.79 7.33
N ALA A 217 -21.69 -14.55 6.94
CA ALA A 217 -22.73 -13.52 6.78
C ALA A 217 -23.63 -13.82 5.58
N SER A 218 -23.09 -14.29 4.46
CA SER A 218 -23.88 -14.68 3.29
C SER A 218 -24.82 -15.86 3.57
N GLU A 219 -24.36 -16.87 4.32
CA GLU A 219 -25.19 -18.00 4.75
C GLU A 219 -26.34 -17.56 5.65
N LYS A 220 -26.12 -16.59 6.54
CA LYS A 220 -27.18 -16.03 7.40
C LYS A 220 -28.20 -15.19 6.62
N LEU A 221 -27.82 -14.59 5.49
CA LEU A 221 -28.71 -13.82 4.62
C LEU A 221 -29.61 -14.69 3.74
N GLN A 222 -29.14 -15.86 3.29
CA GLN A 222 -29.91 -16.76 2.41
C GLN A 222 -31.30 -17.13 2.94
N PRO A 223 -31.48 -17.54 4.22
CA PRO A 223 -32.79 -17.91 4.74
C PRO A 223 -33.79 -16.73 4.87
N THR A 224 -33.25 -15.52 4.94
CA THR A 224 -34.06 -14.31 5.13
C THR A 224 -34.73 -13.79 3.84
N GLY A 225 -34.41 -14.37 2.68
CA GLY A 225 -34.85 -13.89 1.36
C GLY A 225 -34.31 -12.50 1.01
N ALA A 226 -33.39 -11.96 1.80
CA ALA A 226 -32.74 -10.70 1.52
C ALA A 226 -31.80 -10.85 0.32
N SER A 227 -31.99 -10.01 -0.70
CA SER A 227 -31.10 -10.01 -1.86
C SER A 227 -29.72 -9.48 -1.44
N THR A 228 -28.65 -10.04 -2.01
CA THR A 228 -27.27 -9.56 -1.86
C THR A 228 -27.01 -8.26 -2.65
N GLN A 229 -28.04 -7.66 -3.24
CA GLN A 229 -27.93 -6.38 -3.94
C GLN A 229 -27.62 -5.23 -2.96
N PRO A 230 -26.89 -4.18 -3.40
CA PRO A 230 -26.54 -3.03 -2.57
C PRO A 230 -27.78 -2.40 -1.90
N LEU A 231 -27.59 -1.89 -0.68
CA LEU A 231 -28.61 -1.04 -0.05
C LEU A 231 -28.73 0.25 -0.86
N PRO A 232 -29.98 0.73 -1.13
CA PRO A 232 -30.14 2.02 -1.78
C PRO A 232 -29.53 3.13 -0.92
N ILE A 233 -28.75 4.01 -1.56
CA ILE A 233 -28.12 5.17 -0.91
C ILE A 233 -29.25 6.08 -0.42
N ALA A 234 -29.12 6.69 0.75
CA ALA A 234 -30.11 7.59 1.32
C ALA A 234 -30.46 8.71 0.32
N GLY A 235 -31.69 8.67 -0.22
CA GLY A 235 -32.19 9.56 -1.28
C GLY A 235 -32.79 8.84 -2.50
N GLU A 236 -32.57 7.54 -2.68
CA GLU A 236 -33.25 6.76 -3.71
C GLU A 236 -34.63 6.36 -3.22
N THR A 237 -35.67 6.80 -3.92
CA THR A 237 -37.07 6.35 -3.69
C THR A 237 -37.22 4.95 -4.27
N VAL A 238 -37.18 3.94 -3.40
CA VAL A 238 -37.54 2.57 -3.78
C VAL A 238 -39.03 2.51 -4.10
N ARG A 239 -39.36 2.35 -5.36
CA ARG A 239 -40.76 2.12 -5.78
C ARG A 239 -41.05 0.63 -5.76
N ALA A 240 -42.09 0.24 -5.03
CA ALA A 240 -42.61 -1.10 -5.09
C ALA A 240 -43.40 -1.28 -6.41
N GLN A 241 -42.95 -2.17 -7.27
CA GLN A 241 -43.76 -2.62 -8.41
C GLN A 241 -44.76 -3.67 -7.93
N VAL A 242 -46.03 -3.38 -8.05
CA VAL A 242 -47.09 -4.30 -7.66
C VAL A 242 -47.70 -4.92 -8.92
N THR A 243 -47.81 -6.24 -8.92
CA THR A 243 -48.39 -7.03 -10.03
C THR A 243 -49.57 -7.85 -9.48
N ILE A 244 -50.73 -7.75 -10.14
CA ILE A 244 -51.85 -8.62 -9.86
C ILE A 244 -51.86 -9.76 -10.86
N VAL A 245 -51.87 -11.00 -10.35
CA VAL A 245 -52.09 -12.20 -11.16
C VAL A 245 -53.57 -12.53 -11.09
N ARG A 246 -54.30 -12.33 -12.19
CA ARG A 246 -55.72 -12.51 -12.31
C ARG A 246 -56.07 -13.56 -13.34
N LYS A 247 -57.05 -14.41 -13.03
CA LYS A 247 -57.58 -15.38 -13.99
C LYS A 247 -58.67 -14.72 -14.85
N ILE A 248 -58.38 -14.56 -16.15
CA ILE A 248 -59.33 -14.02 -17.13
C ILE A 248 -59.72 -15.17 -18.05
N GLY A 249 -60.95 -15.66 -17.90
CA GLY A 249 -61.40 -16.89 -18.59
C GLY A 249 -60.64 -18.10 -18.06
N ASN A 250 -59.88 -18.77 -18.92
CA ASN A 250 -59.09 -19.98 -18.55
C ASN A 250 -57.58 -19.71 -18.45
N GLU A 251 -57.13 -18.45 -18.60
CA GLU A 251 -55.73 -18.05 -18.60
C GLU A 251 -55.39 -17.14 -17.40
N TRP A 252 -54.17 -17.31 -16.84
CA TRP A 252 -53.64 -16.43 -15.82
C TRP A 252 -52.84 -15.30 -16.49
N ARG A 253 -53.23 -14.04 -16.20
CA ARG A 253 -52.50 -12.85 -16.71
C ARG A 253 -51.89 -12.05 -15.58
N LYS A 254 -50.68 -11.59 -15.79
CA LYS A 254 -49.98 -10.65 -14.90
C LYS A 254 -50.25 -9.23 -15.35
N LEU A 255 -50.81 -8.44 -14.47
CA LEU A 255 -51.16 -7.04 -14.69
C LEU A 255 -50.30 -6.18 -13.75
N LEU A 256 -49.44 -5.32 -14.30
CA LEU A 256 -48.75 -4.30 -13.52
C LEU A 256 -49.77 -3.23 -13.13
N VAL A 257 -49.86 -2.92 -11.85
CA VAL A 257 -50.89 -2.03 -11.32
C VAL A 257 -50.32 -1.08 -10.26
N ASP A 258 -51.01 0.07 -10.10
CA ASP A 258 -50.69 0.99 -9.01
C ASP A 258 -51.35 0.54 -7.69
N GLU A 259 -50.89 1.08 -6.57
CA GLU A 259 -51.33 0.75 -5.21
C GLU A 259 -52.82 0.99 -4.98
N ASP A 260 -53.44 1.86 -5.79
CA ASP A 260 -54.87 2.19 -5.71
C ASP A 260 -55.76 1.29 -6.60
N ALA A 261 -55.18 0.33 -7.35
CA ALA A 261 -55.92 -0.60 -8.17
C ALA A 261 -56.83 -1.52 -7.35
N ILE A 262 -58.00 -1.88 -7.92
CA ILE A 262 -58.99 -2.74 -7.24
C ILE A 262 -58.59 -4.22 -7.39
N VAL A 263 -58.45 -4.90 -6.25
CA VAL A 263 -58.23 -6.34 -6.14
C VAL A 263 -59.59 -7.04 -6.10
N LEU A 264 -59.81 -8.02 -6.97
CA LEU A 264 -61.03 -8.86 -7.04
C LEU A 264 -60.81 -10.18 -6.28
N PRO A 265 -61.89 -10.83 -5.85
CA PRO A 265 -61.79 -12.16 -5.25
C PRO A 265 -61.14 -13.16 -6.21
N GLY A 266 -60.07 -13.84 -5.76
CA GLY A 266 -59.29 -14.77 -6.55
C GLY A 266 -58.02 -14.20 -7.19
N ASP A 267 -57.74 -12.90 -7.03
CA ASP A 267 -56.48 -12.29 -7.45
C ASP A 267 -55.36 -12.63 -6.48
N THR A 268 -54.17 -12.82 -7.02
CA THR A 268 -52.91 -12.91 -6.24
C THR A 268 -52.11 -11.63 -6.46
N VAL A 269 -51.74 -10.95 -5.36
CA VAL A 269 -50.91 -9.72 -5.41
C VAL A 269 -49.49 -10.07 -5.16
N GLU A 270 -48.62 -9.81 -6.15
CA GLU A 270 -47.15 -9.93 -6.04
C GLU A 270 -46.56 -8.51 -5.94
N ALA A 271 -45.81 -8.23 -4.89
CA ALA A 271 -45.03 -7.00 -4.77
C ALA A 271 -43.55 -7.27 -4.90
N ARG A 272 -42.88 -6.52 -5.79
CA ARG A 272 -41.42 -6.57 -5.98
C ARG A 272 -40.83 -5.17 -5.82
N PHE A 273 -39.66 -5.07 -5.24
CA PHE A 273 -38.90 -3.82 -5.20
C PHE A 273 -38.00 -3.76 -6.41
N SER A 274 -38.06 -2.66 -7.19
CA SER A 274 -37.05 -2.35 -8.21
C SER A 274 -36.45 -1.00 -7.88
N SER A 275 -35.09 -0.92 -7.91
CA SER A 275 -34.36 0.34 -7.90
C SER A 275 -34.27 0.84 -9.34
N GLU A 276 -35.02 1.84 -9.74
CA GLU A 276 -34.76 2.58 -10.97
C GLU A 276 -33.89 3.80 -10.66
N LEU A 277 -32.72 3.83 -11.26
CA LEU A 277 -31.90 5.03 -11.37
C LEU A 277 -32.65 6.01 -12.29
N GLN A 278 -33.28 7.03 -11.72
CA GLN A 278 -33.72 8.19 -12.52
C GLN A 278 -32.46 8.90 -13.05
N SER A 279 -32.17 8.70 -14.33
CA SER A 279 -31.33 9.63 -15.08
C SER A 279 -32.03 10.97 -15.15
N VAL A 280 -31.65 11.91 -14.29
CA VAL A 280 -32.03 13.33 -14.43
C VAL A 280 -31.30 13.83 -15.68
N ALA A 281 -32.02 13.86 -16.79
CA ALA A 281 -31.59 14.63 -17.96
C ALA A 281 -31.66 16.11 -17.57
N VAL A 282 -30.51 16.72 -17.43
CA VAL A 282 -30.38 18.19 -17.35
C VAL A 282 -30.59 18.71 -18.77
N GLN A 283 -31.69 19.46 -18.96
CA GLN A 283 -31.84 20.36 -20.08
C GLN A 283 -31.12 21.66 -19.79
#